data_e77a2eb12e383a380a65d972afa500b1
#
_entry.id   e77a2eb12e383a380a65d972afa500b1
#
_cell.length_a   1.000
_cell.length_b   1.000
_cell.length_c   1.000
_cell.angle_alpha   90.00
_cell.angle_beta   90.00
_cell.angle_gamma   90.00
#
_symmetry.space_group_name_H-M   'P 1'
#
loop_
_entity.id
_entity.type
_entity.pdbx_description
1 polymer ?
#
loop_
_entity_poly.entity_id
_entity_poly.type
_entity_poly.pdbx_seq_one_letter_code
_entity_poly.pdbx_strand_id
1 'polypeptide(L)'
;MTVVKRYLTRDTDSRDLRDVHSNPEFFDKDIDIVLNLSNAQKRTIDLKVDSYYGSDSSRKIRDLCNPDSGFLLLETISQLQYDRARKVSTSGTLPVRQRADVPGWFFTSSADEVYYYFLALLNTETQLNPLYAEYVELVKGNQPTEKVENRLLRELRVDRDLLVSFSLSEARAWYDTFPEAAFHGYAPAPNPSYLTLSRRVKRDLFISNGIGKSHGSIFSLVKPRSVSP
;
A
#
# COMPACT_ATOMS: atom_id res chain seq x y z
N MET A 1 -3.82 -6.16 4.45
CA MET A 1 -4.85 -5.50 5.28
C MET A 1 -4.84 -5.94 6.75
N THR A 2 -5.08 -7.20 7.12
CA THR A 2 -5.20 -7.70 8.51
C THR A 2 -4.05 -7.28 9.44
N VAL A 3 -2.78 -7.35 8.99
CA VAL A 3 -1.61 -6.95 9.78
C VAL A 3 -1.69 -5.48 10.16
N VAL A 4 -1.94 -4.61 9.19
CA VAL A 4 -2.00 -3.15 9.41
C VAL A 4 -3.19 -2.77 10.27
N LYS A 5 -4.38 -3.35 10.06
CA LYS A 5 -5.54 -3.14 10.94
C LYS A 5 -5.20 -3.43 12.40
N ARG A 6 -4.59 -4.57 12.68
CA ARG A 6 -4.20 -4.95 14.06
C ARG A 6 -3.13 -4.05 14.64
N TYR A 7 -2.19 -3.61 13.82
CA TYR A 7 -1.19 -2.65 14.24
C TYR A 7 -1.86 -1.32 14.65
N LEU A 8 -2.70 -0.77 13.80
CA LEU A 8 -3.41 0.47 14.07
C LEU A 8 -4.31 0.38 15.32
N THR A 9 -4.96 -0.74 15.57
CA THR A 9 -5.77 -0.94 16.77
C THR A 9 -4.94 -0.92 18.07
N ARG A 10 -3.65 -1.24 17.99
CA ARG A 10 -2.75 -1.27 19.16
C ARG A 10 -1.97 0.03 19.37
N ASP A 11 -1.57 0.68 18.27
CA ASP A 11 -0.62 1.80 18.27
C ASP A 11 -1.30 3.18 18.30
N THR A 12 -2.59 3.23 18.05
CA THR A 12 -3.32 4.49 18.00
C THR A 12 -4.31 4.63 19.16
N ASP A 13 -4.55 5.88 19.59
CA ASP A 13 -5.68 6.24 20.47
C ASP A 13 -7.04 6.07 19.76
N SER A 14 -7.15 5.10 18.84
CA SER A 14 -8.38 4.84 18.12
C SER A 14 -9.41 4.20 19.04
N ARG A 15 -10.60 4.80 19.11
CA ARG A 15 -11.76 4.19 19.80
C ARG A 15 -12.41 3.12 18.95
N ASP A 16 -12.36 3.27 17.63
CA ASP A 16 -13.01 2.38 16.69
C ASP A 16 -12.27 2.40 15.35
N LEU A 17 -11.98 1.21 14.84
CA LEU A 17 -11.41 0.99 13.51
C LEU A 17 -12.44 0.29 12.64
N ARG A 18 -12.82 0.90 11.53
CA ARG A 18 -13.75 0.35 10.56
C ARG A 18 -13.04 0.05 9.24
N ASP A 19 -13.08 -1.21 8.84
CA ASP A 19 -12.71 -1.65 7.50
C ASP A 19 -13.85 -1.30 6.54
N VAL A 20 -13.57 -0.45 5.57
CA VAL A 20 -14.58 0.06 4.62
C VAL A 20 -14.20 -0.20 3.16
N HIS A 21 -13.13 -0.96 2.90
CA HIS A 21 -12.60 -1.20 1.56
C HIS A 21 -13.62 -1.81 0.57
N SER A 22 -14.60 -2.56 1.06
CA SER A 22 -15.67 -3.15 0.25
C SER A 22 -16.98 -2.35 0.29
N ASN A 23 -17.02 -1.21 1.00
CA ASN A 23 -18.19 -0.35 1.04
C ASN A 23 -18.21 0.59 -0.18
N PRO A 24 -19.25 0.54 -1.05
CA PRO A 24 -19.33 1.37 -2.24
C PRO A 24 -19.18 2.88 -2.00
N GLU A 25 -19.62 3.38 -0.83
CA GLU A 25 -19.49 4.81 -0.48
C GLU A 25 -18.03 5.27 -0.40
N PHE A 26 -17.11 4.37 -0.06
CA PHE A 26 -15.69 4.64 0.15
C PHE A 26 -14.80 4.17 -0.99
N PHE A 27 -15.30 3.23 -1.81
CA PHE A 27 -14.53 2.59 -2.88
C PHE A 27 -14.03 3.61 -3.93
N ASP A 28 -14.91 4.49 -4.43
CA ASP A 28 -14.54 5.51 -5.42
C ASP A 28 -13.65 6.63 -4.85
N LYS A 29 -13.41 6.61 -3.52
CA LYS A 29 -12.59 7.58 -2.79
C LYS A 29 -11.23 7.03 -2.42
N ASP A 30 -10.92 5.77 -2.78
CA ASP A 30 -9.73 5.04 -2.34
C ASP A 30 -9.54 5.08 -0.80
N ILE A 31 -10.61 4.82 -0.04
CA ILE A 31 -10.58 4.75 1.42
C ILE A 31 -10.82 3.31 1.85
N ASP A 32 -9.82 2.70 2.49
CA ASP A 32 -9.89 1.33 3.00
C ASP A 32 -10.24 1.24 4.48
N ILE A 33 -9.79 2.21 5.27
CA ILE A 33 -9.95 2.21 6.72
C ILE A 33 -10.41 3.57 7.20
N VAL A 34 -11.35 3.55 8.15
CA VAL A 34 -11.78 4.73 8.91
C VAL A 34 -11.43 4.52 10.36
N LEU A 35 -10.63 5.45 10.92
CA LEU A 35 -10.33 5.53 12.35
C LEU A 35 -11.14 6.62 13.01
N ASN A 36 -11.87 6.29 14.06
CA ASN A 36 -12.46 7.27 14.96
C ASN A 36 -11.53 7.44 16.17
N LEU A 37 -10.93 8.61 16.31
CA LEU A 37 -9.99 8.92 17.37
C LEU A 37 -10.69 9.29 18.68
N SER A 38 -9.97 9.21 19.79
CA SER A 38 -10.48 9.53 21.13
C SER A 38 -10.99 10.98 21.29
N ASN A 39 -10.45 11.90 20.48
CA ASN A 39 -10.83 13.32 20.43
C ASN A 39 -12.02 13.62 19.49
N ALA A 40 -12.77 12.60 19.07
CA ALA A 40 -13.87 12.66 18.11
C ALA A 40 -13.46 13.06 16.67
N GLN A 41 -12.16 13.13 16.39
CA GLN A 41 -11.68 13.30 15.01
C GLN A 41 -11.81 11.98 14.25
N LYS A 42 -12.11 12.11 12.97
CA LYS A 42 -12.13 11.00 12.00
C LYS A 42 -10.89 11.09 11.12
N ARG A 43 -10.23 9.98 10.91
CA ARG A 43 -9.10 9.85 9.99
C ARG A 43 -9.39 8.74 8.99
N THR A 44 -9.17 9.04 7.72
CA THR A 44 -9.36 8.09 6.61
C THR A 44 -8.01 7.65 6.06
N ILE A 45 -7.89 6.36 5.76
CA ILE A 45 -6.64 5.74 5.33
C ILE A 45 -6.87 4.98 4.04
N ASP A 46 -6.01 5.21 3.07
CA ASP A 46 -5.80 4.40 1.89
C ASP A 46 -4.62 3.44 2.18
N LEU A 47 -4.83 2.14 2.05
CA LEU A 47 -3.84 1.11 2.35
C LEU A 47 -3.28 0.48 1.09
N LYS A 48 -2.03 0.77 0.80
CA LYS A 48 -1.28 0.13 -0.30
C LYS A 48 -0.42 -1.01 0.24
N VAL A 49 -0.50 -2.18 -0.38
CA VAL A 49 0.24 -3.37 0.07
C VAL A 49 1.01 -3.94 -1.11
N ASP A 50 2.32 -3.99 -0.97
CA ASP A 50 3.21 -4.73 -1.87
C ASP A 50 3.59 -6.07 -1.21
N SER A 51 3.00 -7.15 -1.71
CA SER A 51 3.28 -8.51 -1.22
C SER A 51 4.14 -9.29 -2.21
N TYR A 52 5.14 -9.98 -1.69
CA TYR A 52 6.06 -10.81 -2.48
C TYR A 52 6.12 -12.20 -1.86
N TYR A 53 6.03 -13.23 -2.69
CA TYR A 53 5.90 -14.62 -2.27
C TYR A 53 7.13 -15.44 -2.66
N GLY A 54 7.51 -16.40 -1.79
CA GLY A 54 8.57 -17.37 -2.03
C GLY A 54 9.99 -16.82 -1.87
N SER A 55 10.99 -17.69 -2.01
CA SER A 55 12.40 -17.40 -1.77
C SER A 55 12.99 -16.32 -2.69
N ASP A 56 12.48 -16.20 -3.92
CA ASP A 56 12.94 -15.16 -4.86
C ASP A 56 12.44 -13.76 -4.51
N SER A 57 11.40 -13.67 -3.70
CA SER A 57 10.87 -12.42 -3.22
C SER A 57 11.79 -11.72 -2.23
N SER A 58 12.52 -12.48 -1.42
CA SER A 58 13.48 -11.94 -0.43
C SER A 58 14.56 -11.07 -1.09
N ARG A 59 14.92 -11.37 -2.33
CA ARG A 59 15.92 -10.60 -3.09
C ARG A 59 15.36 -9.26 -3.57
N LYS A 60 14.14 -9.24 -4.08
CA LYS A 60 13.46 -8.02 -4.55
C LYS A 60 13.09 -7.10 -3.40
N ILE A 61 12.62 -7.67 -2.28
CA ILE A 61 12.26 -6.90 -1.09
C ILE A 61 13.47 -6.44 -0.30
N ARG A 62 14.60 -7.11 -0.38
CA ARG A 62 15.83 -6.62 0.25
C ARG A 62 16.11 -5.20 -0.22
N ASP A 63 15.90 -4.93 -1.49
CA ASP A 63 16.06 -3.60 -2.08
C ASP A 63 14.88 -2.67 -1.73
N LEU A 64 13.67 -3.19 -1.56
CA LEU A 64 12.48 -2.42 -1.21
C LEU A 64 12.38 -2.09 0.29
N CYS A 65 12.84 -3.00 1.16
CA CYS A 65 12.85 -2.80 2.61
C CYS A 65 14.14 -2.18 3.14
N ASN A 66 15.16 -2.00 2.30
CA ASN A 66 16.32 -1.21 2.67
C ASN A 66 15.93 0.28 2.67
N PRO A 67 15.98 0.99 3.82
CA PRO A 67 15.65 2.41 3.88
C PRO A 67 16.46 3.25 2.90
N ASP A 68 17.69 2.85 2.59
CA ASP A 68 18.61 3.60 1.72
C ASP A 68 18.39 3.34 0.22
N SER A 69 17.67 2.30 -0.18
CA SER A 69 17.49 1.92 -1.59
C SER A 69 16.05 1.65 -2.01
N GLY A 70 15.12 1.64 -1.08
CA GLY A 70 13.72 1.30 -1.35
C GLY A 70 12.91 2.45 -1.96
N PHE A 71 11.89 2.10 -2.73
CA PHE A 71 11.03 3.06 -3.41
C PHE A 71 9.58 2.95 -2.90
N LEU A 72 8.89 4.10 -2.90
CA LEU A 72 7.44 4.18 -2.94
C LEU A 72 7.01 4.30 -4.40
N LEU A 73 5.90 3.65 -4.74
CA LEU A 73 5.28 3.73 -6.07
C LEU A 73 4.04 4.62 -5.99
N LEU A 74 4.17 5.87 -6.39
CA LEU A 74 3.05 6.80 -6.43
C LEU A 74 2.38 6.70 -7.80
N GLU A 75 1.22 6.04 -7.88
CA GLU A 75 0.48 5.94 -9.13
C GLU A 75 -0.05 7.31 -9.53
N THR A 76 0.50 7.83 -10.60
CA THR A 76 0.19 9.16 -11.11
C THR A 76 -0.78 9.13 -12.30
N ILE A 77 -0.75 8.04 -13.07
CA ILE A 77 -1.66 7.79 -14.19
C ILE A 77 -2.20 6.37 -14.07
N SER A 78 -3.50 6.24 -13.92
CA SER A 78 -4.20 4.97 -13.83
C SER A 78 -4.38 4.32 -15.22
N GLN A 79 -4.63 5.14 -16.23
CA GLN A 79 -4.80 4.65 -17.61
C GLN A 79 -4.04 5.53 -18.60
N LEU A 80 -2.98 4.97 -19.18
CA LEU A 80 -2.21 5.54 -20.28
C LEU A 80 -2.32 4.62 -21.49
N GLN A 81 -2.65 5.16 -22.66
CA GLN A 81 -2.71 4.38 -23.90
C GLN A 81 -1.33 3.85 -24.31
N TYR A 82 -1.27 2.64 -24.86
CA TYR A 82 -0.01 1.96 -25.19
C TYR A 82 0.91 2.73 -26.16
N ASP A 83 0.36 3.42 -27.14
CA ASP A 83 1.15 4.21 -28.09
C ASP A 83 1.96 5.32 -27.42
N ARG A 84 1.38 5.95 -26.41
CA ARG A 84 2.06 6.95 -25.58
C ARG A 84 3.08 6.32 -24.64
N ALA A 85 2.75 5.19 -24.07
CA ALA A 85 3.63 4.43 -23.19
C ALA A 85 4.92 4.00 -23.92
N ARG A 86 4.82 3.59 -25.16
CA ARG A 86 5.97 3.25 -25.99
C ARG A 86 6.90 4.45 -26.24
N LYS A 87 6.33 5.63 -26.53
CA LYS A 87 7.10 6.86 -26.68
C LYS A 87 7.83 7.25 -25.41
N VAL A 88 7.18 7.13 -24.27
CA VAL A 88 7.76 7.41 -22.95
C VAL A 88 8.89 6.46 -22.63
N SER A 89 8.71 5.15 -22.86
CA SER A 89 9.72 4.14 -22.62
C SER A 89 10.99 4.35 -23.45
N THR A 90 10.86 4.89 -24.66
CA THR A 90 11.99 5.16 -25.55
C THR A 90 12.69 6.49 -25.28
N SER A 91 12.00 7.48 -24.77
CA SER A 91 12.57 8.82 -24.51
C SER A 91 13.14 8.98 -23.09
N GLY A 92 12.79 8.09 -22.17
CA GLY A 92 13.15 8.23 -20.76
C GLY A 92 12.50 9.40 -20.03
N THR A 93 11.74 10.23 -20.75
CA THR A 93 11.01 11.37 -20.18
C THR A 93 9.62 10.95 -19.74
N LEU A 94 9.15 11.58 -18.67
CA LEU A 94 7.78 11.34 -18.20
C LEU A 94 6.76 11.87 -19.20
N PRO A 95 5.68 11.11 -19.42
CA PRO A 95 4.60 11.62 -20.22
C PRO A 95 3.96 12.81 -19.49
N VAL A 96 3.88 13.93 -20.17
CA VAL A 96 2.99 15.00 -19.72
C VAL A 96 1.57 14.44 -19.74
N ARG A 97 0.88 14.51 -18.61
CA ARG A 97 -0.50 14.06 -18.48
C ARG A 97 -1.37 14.79 -19.50
N GLN A 98 -2.07 14.04 -20.33
CA GLN A 98 -3.04 14.58 -21.28
C GLN A 98 -4.44 14.55 -20.67
N ARG A 99 -5.35 15.37 -21.20
CA ARG A 99 -6.73 15.46 -20.72
C ARG A 99 -7.49 14.12 -20.80
N ALA A 100 -7.07 13.22 -21.70
CA ALA A 100 -7.66 11.88 -21.85
C ALA A 100 -7.12 10.84 -20.88
N ASP A 101 -6.04 11.13 -20.14
CA ASP A 101 -5.47 10.19 -19.20
C ASP A 101 -6.28 10.20 -17.90
N VAL A 102 -6.58 9.02 -17.38
CA VAL A 102 -7.18 8.88 -16.06
C VAL A 102 -6.10 9.07 -15.00
N PRO A 103 -6.24 10.03 -14.08
CA PRO A 103 -5.28 10.20 -13.00
C PRO A 103 -5.26 8.97 -12.08
N GLY A 104 -4.07 8.66 -11.55
CA GLY A 104 -3.87 7.60 -10.58
C GLY A 104 -4.30 7.97 -9.16
N TRP A 105 -4.35 6.96 -8.28
CA TRP A 105 -4.80 7.13 -6.89
C TRP A 105 -4.06 8.24 -6.14
N PHE A 106 -2.80 8.47 -6.46
CA PHE A 106 -2.03 9.53 -5.81
C PHE A 106 -2.68 10.91 -5.93
N PHE A 107 -3.45 11.15 -7.00
CA PHE A 107 -4.18 12.41 -7.22
C PHE A 107 -5.68 12.30 -6.96
N THR A 108 -6.28 11.11 -7.05
CA THR A 108 -7.73 10.92 -6.93
C THR A 108 -8.20 10.52 -5.54
N SER A 109 -7.37 9.79 -4.78
CA SER A 109 -7.73 9.36 -3.44
C SER A 109 -8.14 10.53 -2.54
N SER A 110 -9.21 10.33 -1.78
CA SER A 110 -9.74 11.30 -0.81
C SER A 110 -9.37 10.95 0.63
N ALA A 111 -8.44 9.99 0.82
CA ALA A 111 -7.94 9.64 2.13
C ALA A 111 -7.09 10.77 2.75
N ASP A 112 -7.10 10.87 4.06
CA ASP A 112 -6.22 11.79 4.80
C ASP A 112 -4.78 11.30 4.78
N GLU A 113 -4.59 9.98 4.92
CA GLU A 113 -3.27 9.35 5.00
C GLU A 113 -3.20 8.12 4.09
N VAL A 114 -1.99 7.83 3.62
CA VAL A 114 -1.64 6.58 2.97
C VAL A 114 -0.76 5.77 3.89
N TYR A 115 -1.10 4.49 4.06
CA TYR A 115 -0.27 3.51 4.72
C TYR A 115 0.26 2.53 3.68
N TYR A 116 1.55 2.55 3.46
CA TYR A 116 2.21 1.71 2.46
C TYR A 116 2.94 0.57 3.18
N TYR A 117 2.44 -0.65 3.02
CA TYR A 117 2.96 -1.84 3.68
C TYR A 117 3.67 -2.75 2.71
N PHE A 118 4.96 -2.94 2.93
CA PHE A 118 5.82 -3.86 2.19
C PHE A 118 5.93 -5.16 2.97
N LEU A 119 5.66 -6.30 2.31
CA LEU A 119 5.58 -7.60 2.94
C LEU A 119 6.30 -8.68 2.11
N ALA A 120 7.39 -9.22 2.65
CA ALA A 120 8.09 -10.38 2.10
C ALA A 120 7.65 -11.65 2.82
N LEU A 121 7.14 -12.60 2.08
CA LEU A 121 6.64 -13.86 2.58
C LEU A 121 7.54 -15.01 2.15
N LEU A 122 7.88 -15.89 3.08
CA LEU A 122 8.46 -17.21 2.79
C LEU A 122 7.40 -18.18 2.25
N ASN A 123 6.13 -17.90 2.49
CA ASN A 123 5.02 -18.64 1.89
C ASN A 123 5.01 -18.47 0.37
N THR A 124 4.57 -19.51 -0.34
CA THR A 124 4.13 -19.38 -1.72
C THR A 124 2.70 -18.85 -1.77
N GLU A 125 2.32 -18.25 -2.89
CA GLU A 125 0.94 -17.78 -3.08
C GLU A 125 -0.07 -18.92 -2.93
N THR A 126 0.23 -20.09 -3.50
CA THR A 126 -0.63 -21.29 -3.43
C THR A 126 -0.88 -21.78 -2.01
N GLN A 127 0.03 -21.54 -1.07
CA GLN A 127 -0.15 -21.91 0.34
C GLN A 127 -1.18 -21.00 1.05
N LEU A 128 -1.32 -19.75 0.62
CA LEU A 128 -2.21 -18.77 1.25
C LEU A 128 -3.55 -18.61 0.52
N ASN A 129 -3.64 -19.01 -0.75
CA ASN A 129 -4.86 -18.90 -1.56
C ASN A 129 -6.11 -19.50 -0.89
N PRO A 130 -6.07 -20.68 -0.22
CA PRO A 130 -7.26 -21.21 0.45
C PRO A 130 -7.79 -20.30 1.55
N LEU A 131 -6.90 -19.71 2.35
CA LEU A 131 -7.27 -18.77 3.42
C LEU A 131 -7.80 -17.46 2.85
N TYR A 132 -7.21 -17.00 1.75
CA TYR A 132 -7.68 -15.82 1.06
C TYR A 132 -9.07 -16.03 0.45
N ALA A 133 -9.30 -17.17 -0.20
CA ALA A 133 -10.61 -17.51 -0.75
C ALA A 133 -11.69 -17.58 0.35
N GLU A 134 -11.40 -18.24 1.49
CA GLU A 134 -12.28 -18.29 2.66
C GLU A 134 -12.60 -16.87 3.18
N TYR A 135 -11.57 -16.01 3.29
CA TYR A 135 -11.75 -14.62 3.70
C TYR A 135 -12.69 -13.86 2.77
N VAL A 136 -12.47 -13.96 1.47
CA VAL A 136 -13.30 -13.27 0.45
C VAL A 136 -14.76 -13.72 0.53
N GLU A 137 -15.03 -15.02 0.69
CA GLU A 137 -16.39 -15.53 0.81
C GLU A 137 -17.08 -15.05 2.09
N LEU A 138 -16.37 -14.99 3.22
CA LEU A 138 -16.90 -14.41 4.45
C LEU A 138 -17.25 -12.92 4.31
N VAL A 139 -16.36 -12.15 3.64
CA VAL A 139 -16.63 -10.72 3.38
C VAL A 139 -17.85 -10.55 2.49
N LYS A 140 -17.96 -11.29 1.39
CA LYS A 140 -19.13 -11.26 0.51
C LYS A 140 -20.42 -11.62 1.23
N GLY A 141 -20.35 -12.60 2.13
CA GLY A 141 -21.47 -13.04 2.94
C GLY A 141 -21.77 -12.15 4.16
N ASN A 142 -21.04 -11.04 4.33
CA ASN A 142 -21.11 -10.16 5.52
C ASN A 142 -20.97 -10.94 6.83
N GLN A 143 -20.08 -11.94 6.85
CA GLN A 143 -19.82 -12.81 7.99
C GLN A 143 -18.56 -12.35 8.74
N PRO A 144 -18.45 -12.67 10.06
CA PRO A 144 -17.25 -12.32 10.84
C PRO A 144 -15.98 -12.97 10.29
N THR A 145 -14.95 -12.18 10.02
CA THR A 145 -13.67 -12.62 9.44
C THR A 145 -12.58 -12.94 10.46
N GLU A 146 -12.82 -12.65 11.74
CA GLU A 146 -11.79 -12.73 12.80
C GLU A 146 -11.10 -14.09 12.89
N LYS A 147 -11.84 -15.18 12.73
CA LYS A 147 -11.28 -16.55 12.80
C LYS A 147 -10.29 -16.81 11.66
N VAL A 148 -10.66 -16.46 10.43
CA VAL A 148 -9.79 -16.64 9.25
C VAL A 148 -8.61 -15.69 9.31
N GLU A 149 -8.79 -14.46 9.77
CA GLU A 149 -7.70 -13.50 9.99
C GLU A 149 -6.69 -14.00 11.03
N ASN A 150 -7.18 -14.60 12.13
CA ASN A 150 -6.33 -15.21 13.16
C ASN A 150 -5.54 -16.40 12.62
N ARG A 151 -6.16 -17.22 11.76
CA ARG A 151 -5.47 -18.33 11.07
C ARG A 151 -4.42 -17.77 10.10
N LEU A 152 -4.77 -16.80 9.27
CA LEU A 152 -3.86 -16.15 8.35
C LEU A 152 -2.61 -15.63 9.08
N LEU A 153 -2.77 -14.90 10.17
CA LEU A 153 -1.64 -14.36 10.95
C LEU A 153 -0.73 -15.45 11.55
N ARG A 154 -1.28 -16.62 11.87
CA ARG A 154 -0.48 -17.77 12.33
C ARG A 154 0.28 -18.47 11.21
N GLU A 155 -0.35 -18.58 10.03
CA GLU A 155 0.20 -19.26 8.85
C GLU A 155 1.23 -18.40 8.10
N LEU A 156 1.13 -17.06 8.20
CA LEU A 156 2.09 -16.15 7.56
C LEU A 156 3.50 -16.36 8.13
N ARG A 157 4.44 -16.67 7.22
CA ARG A 157 5.87 -16.72 7.50
C ARG A 157 6.51 -15.52 6.84
N VAL A 158 6.64 -14.45 7.59
CA VAL A 158 7.19 -13.19 7.14
C VAL A 158 8.70 -13.22 7.27
N ASP A 159 9.43 -12.99 6.17
CA ASP A 159 10.86 -12.78 6.15
C ASP A 159 11.19 -11.35 6.58
N ARG A 160 10.53 -10.39 5.96
CA ARG A 160 10.67 -8.96 6.26
C ARG A 160 9.37 -8.23 6.03
N ASP A 161 9.18 -7.16 6.77
CA ASP A 161 8.11 -6.22 6.54
C ASP A 161 8.54 -4.80 6.90
N LEU A 162 7.86 -3.83 6.30
CA LEU A 162 8.06 -2.42 6.58
C LEU A 162 6.75 -1.68 6.35
N LEU A 163 6.34 -0.87 7.32
CA LEU A 163 5.23 0.06 7.17
C LEU A 163 5.75 1.49 7.08
N VAL A 164 5.28 2.23 6.07
CA VAL A 164 5.49 3.67 5.93
C VAL A 164 4.14 4.35 5.82
N SER A 165 3.93 5.44 6.55
CA SER A 165 2.72 6.26 6.41
C SER A 165 3.08 7.69 6.02
N PHE A 166 2.13 8.38 5.38
CA PHE A 166 2.26 9.79 5.04
C PHE A 166 0.90 10.45 4.85
N SER A 167 0.85 11.76 5.14
CA SER A 167 -0.28 12.62 4.80
C SER A 167 -0.36 12.77 3.28
N LEU A 168 -1.51 12.48 2.70
CA LEU A 168 -1.68 12.55 1.24
C LEU A 168 -1.63 14.00 0.73
N SER A 169 -2.17 14.93 1.48
CA SER A 169 -2.12 16.37 1.14
C SER A 169 -0.70 16.93 1.17
N GLU A 170 0.08 16.59 2.20
CA GLU A 170 1.49 17.01 2.30
C GLU A 170 2.35 16.37 1.20
N ALA A 171 2.11 15.09 0.91
CA ALA A 171 2.82 14.39 -0.15
C ALA A 171 2.55 14.99 -1.54
N ARG A 172 1.31 15.41 -1.82
CA ARG A 172 0.95 16.11 -3.07
C ARG A 172 1.63 17.49 -3.15
N ALA A 173 1.58 18.28 -2.09
CA ALA A 173 2.23 19.58 -2.06
C ALA A 173 3.76 19.46 -2.25
N TRP A 174 4.38 18.47 -1.62
CA TRP A 174 5.79 18.17 -1.80
C TRP A 174 6.09 17.72 -3.24
N TYR A 175 5.26 16.85 -3.82
CA TYR A 175 5.42 16.36 -5.19
C TYR A 175 5.43 17.49 -6.21
N ASP A 176 4.57 18.48 -6.07
CA ASP A 176 4.45 19.63 -6.98
C ASP A 176 5.67 20.57 -6.92
N THR A 177 6.36 20.59 -5.78
CA THR A 177 7.55 21.46 -5.58
C THR A 177 8.88 20.77 -5.85
N PHE A 178 8.88 19.45 -5.99
CA PHE A 178 10.10 18.66 -6.09
C PHE A 178 10.62 18.62 -7.53
N PRO A 179 11.94 18.87 -7.77
CA PRO A 179 12.48 18.82 -9.11
C PRO A 179 12.38 17.41 -9.69
N GLU A 180 12.05 17.31 -10.96
CA GLU A 180 11.86 16.02 -11.66
C GLU A 180 13.09 15.10 -11.54
N ALA A 181 14.29 15.66 -11.48
CA ALA A 181 15.54 14.91 -11.29
C ALA A 181 15.62 14.12 -9.98
N ALA A 182 14.80 14.46 -8.98
CA ALA A 182 14.74 13.75 -7.71
C ALA A 182 13.89 12.46 -7.78
N PHE A 183 13.12 12.28 -8.84
CA PHE A 183 12.33 11.07 -9.06
C PHE A 183 13.13 10.04 -9.86
N HIS A 184 13.12 8.79 -9.41
CA HIS A 184 13.80 7.66 -10.05
C HIS A 184 13.01 7.04 -11.20
N GLY A 185 12.50 7.85 -12.13
CA GLY A 185 11.71 7.36 -13.25
C GLY A 185 10.34 6.84 -12.81
N TYR A 186 9.78 5.94 -13.60
CA TYR A 186 8.44 5.37 -13.35
C TYR A 186 8.45 3.85 -13.49
N ALA A 187 7.45 3.21 -12.87
CA ALA A 187 7.18 1.80 -12.98
C ALA A 187 5.88 1.61 -13.78
N PRO A 188 5.94 1.04 -14.99
CA PRO A 188 4.75 0.68 -15.75
C PRO A 188 4.18 -0.64 -15.24
N ALA A 189 2.85 -0.69 -15.07
CA ALA A 189 2.10 -1.92 -14.85
C ALA A 189 1.17 -2.15 -16.05
N PRO A 190 1.40 -3.20 -16.88
CA PRO A 190 0.62 -3.44 -18.07
C PRO A 190 -0.76 -4.01 -17.76
N ASN A 191 -1.76 -3.51 -18.44
CA ASN A 191 -3.11 -4.04 -18.55
C ASN A 191 -3.42 -4.35 -20.02
N PRO A 192 -4.48 -5.11 -20.37
CA PRO A 192 -4.73 -5.50 -21.76
C PRO A 192 -4.82 -4.35 -22.77
N SER A 193 -5.33 -3.19 -22.36
CA SER A 193 -5.58 -2.05 -23.26
C SER A 193 -4.91 -0.74 -22.83
N TYR A 194 -4.27 -0.70 -21.66
CA TYR A 194 -3.64 0.51 -21.13
C TYR A 194 -2.45 0.18 -20.22
N LEU A 195 -1.67 1.18 -19.86
CA LEU A 195 -0.65 1.09 -18.82
C LEU A 195 -1.04 1.95 -17.62
N THR A 196 -0.83 1.40 -16.44
CA THR A 196 -0.75 2.18 -15.20
C THR A 196 0.69 2.65 -15.01
N LEU A 197 0.88 3.91 -14.68
CA LEU A 197 2.20 4.48 -14.41
C LEU A 197 2.32 4.97 -12.98
N SER A 198 3.30 4.44 -12.26
CA SER A 198 3.68 4.91 -10.94
C SER A 198 5.05 5.58 -10.95
N ARG A 199 5.16 6.72 -10.28
CA ARG A 199 6.45 7.36 -10.02
C ARG A 199 7.19 6.61 -8.93
N ARG A 200 8.47 6.38 -9.15
CA ARG A 200 9.38 5.85 -8.13
C ARG A 200 9.95 7.00 -7.31
N VAL A 201 9.68 6.99 -6.03
CA VAL A 201 10.24 7.96 -5.08
C VAL A 201 11.05 7.22 -4.03
N LYS A 202 12.29 7.62 -3.79
CA LYS A 202 13.09 7.02 -2.71
C LYS A 202 12.44 7.27 -1.36
N ARG A 203 12.30 6.22 -0.56
CA ARG A 203 11.68 6.31 0.77
C ARG A 203 12.48 7.15 1.75
N ASP A 204 13.82 6.99 1.73
CA ASP A 204 14.73 7.81 2.54
C ASP A 204 14.55 9.29 2.29
N LEU A 205 14.42 9.68 1.01
CA LEU A 205 14.18 11.05 0.61
C LEU A 205 12.83 11.56 1.12
N PHE A 206 11.78 10.72 1.02
CA PHE A 206 10.43 11.04 1.48
C PHE A 206 10.40 11.24 3.00
N ILE A 207 11.08 10.36 3.74
CA ILE A 207 11.19 10.43 5.20
C ILE A 207 12.08 11.59 5.64
N SER A 208 13.23 11.81 5.00
CA SER A 208 14.15 12.90 5.37
C SER A 208 13.60 14.29 5.11
N ASN A 209 12.66 14.42 4.16
CA ASN A 209 11.92 15.66 3.94
C ASN A 209 10.72 15.83 4.91
N GLY A 210 10.53 14.91 5.84
CA GLY A 210 9.46 14.98 6.84
C GLY A 210 8.07 14.66 6.30
N ILE A 211 7.96 14.17 5.05
CA ILE A 211 6.68 13.83 4.42
C ILE A 211 6.20 12.44 4.87
N GLY A 212 7.11 11.48 4.95
CA GLY A 212 6.82 10.12 5.36
C GLY A 212 7.33 9.79 6.76
N LYS A 213 6.62 8.88 7.43
CA LYS A 213 7.00 8.28 8.71
C LYS A 213 7.23 6.78 8.53
N SER A 214 8.42 6.29 8.91
CA SER A 214 8.68 4.85 9.00
C SER A 214 8.22 4.31 10.34
N HIS A 215 7.44 3.22 10.33
CA HIS A 215 7.03 2.47 11.51
C HIS A 215 7.89 1.22 11.73
N GLY A 216 8.83 0.94 10.80
CA GLY A 216 9.64 -0.27 10.85
C GLY A 216 8.84 -1.54 10.57
N SER A 217 9.31 -2.67 11.11
CA SER A 217 8.60 -3.94 11.05
C SER A 217 7.46 -3.97 12.06
N ILE A 218 6.25 -4.27 11.60
CA ILE A 218 5.05 -4.30 12.43
C ILE A 218 4.48 -5.72 12.63
N PHE A 219 4.88 -6.69 11.80
CA PHE A 219 4.32 -8.04 11.86
C PHE A 219 4.55 -8.72 13.21
N SER A 220 5.76 -8.63 13.75
CA SER A 220 6.11 -9.21 15.06
C SER A 220 5.27 -8.64 16.20
N LEU A 221 4.81 -7.40 16.07
CA LEU A 221 3.98 -6.73 17.08
C LEU A 221 2.55 -7.26 17.10
N VAL A 222 2.04 -7.76 15.97
CA VAL A 222 0.64 -8.17 15.80
C VAL A 222 0.44 -9.68 15.72
N LYS A 223 1.51 -10.44 15.52
CA LYS A 223 1.44 -11.91 15.50
C LYS A 223 0.87 -12.43 16.82
N PRO A 224 -0.15 -13.30 16.80
CA PRO A 224 -0.64 -13.94 18.03
C PRO A 224 0.52 -14.66 18.74
N ARG A 225 0.68 -14.43 20.02
CA ARG A 225 1.64 -15.22 20.82
C ARG A 225 1.22 -16.70 20.71
N SER A 226 2.18 -17.57 20.41
CA SER A 226 1.96 -18.99 20.53
C SER A 226 1.59 -19.26 21.98
N VAL A 227 0.36 -19.68 22.24
CA VAL A 227 0.01 -20.27 23.54
C VAL A 227 0.80 -21.57 23.57
N SER A 228 1.85 -21.62 24.37
CA SER A 228 2.54 -22.88 24.67
C SER A 228 1.52 -23.79 25.33
N PRO A 229 1.40 -25.05 24.89
CA PRO A 229 0.47 -26.01 25.47
C PRO A 229 0.75 -26.27 26.95
#